data_e26927bd266b3cee0bd1b14330e31eb8
#
_entry.id   e26927bd266b3cee0bd1b14330e31eb8
#
_cell.length_a   1.000
_cell.length_b   1.000
_cell.length_c   1.000
_cell.angle_alpha   90.00
_cell.angle_beta   90.00
_cell.angle_gamma   90.00
#
_symmetry.space_group_name_H-M   'P 1'
#
loop_
_entity.id
_entity.type
_entity.pdbx_description
1 polymer ?
#
loop_
_entity_poly.entity_id
_entity_poly.type
_entity_poly.pdbx_seq_one_letter_code
_entity_poly.pdbx_strand_id
1 'polypeptide(L)'
;RMPSHPVARAVIQQSGCAFAAPSANLSGKPSPTNAQDVFTDMDGRLPLILDGGECDVGVESTVVSVVGEKPTLFRPGHITLEDLERALGEEVEVSKAILEKLPEGAVVRSPGMKYKHYAPKADVTLLNGTFAQFKAYVDAHKNENPSCLCFTGESAKLDVPCVEYGREGDGADQAKHIFRSLRALDEQGDGVVYARCPQKDGLSMAVYNRLIRAAAFRVIDL
;
A
#
# COMPACT_ATOMS: atom_id res chain seq x y z
N ARG A 1 -15.45 4.65 -13.04
CA ARG A 1 -14.58 3.47 -13.08
C ARG A 1 -15.17 2.38 -13.95
N MET A 2 -14.33 1.63 -14.63
CA MET A 2 -14.73 0.44 -15.41
C MET A 2 -13.85 -0.74 -14.97
N PRO A 3 -14.27 -1.48 -13.94
CA PRO A 3 -13.49 -2.60 -13.41
C PRO A 3 -13.47 -3.79 -14.39
N SER A 4 -12.44 -4.61 -14.31
CA SER A 4 -12.34 -5.88 -15.05
C SER A 4 -13.15 -7.01 -14.39
N HIS A 5 -13.36 -6.93 -13.08
CA HIS A 5 -14.00 -7.99 -12.30
C HIS A 5 -15.44 -8.25 -12.76
N PRO A 6 -15.81 -9.52 -13.05
CA PRO A 6 -17.09 -9.85 -13.70
C PRO A 6 -18.30 -9.46 -12.83
N VAL A 7 -18.27 -9.68 -11.52
CA VAL A 7 -19.36 -9.32 -10.61
C VAL A 7 -19.56 -7.81 -10.58
N ALA A 8 -18.47 -7.02 -10.42
CA ALA A 8 -18.56 -5.56 -10.42
C ALA A 8 -19.10 -5.02 -11.76
N ARG A 9 -18.68 -5.60 -12.89
CA ARG A 9 -19.19 -5.24 -14.21
C ARG A 9 -20.67 -5.56 -14.36
N ALA A 10 -21.10 -6.73 -13.91
CA ALA A 10 -22.51 -7.12 -13.96
C ALA A 10 -23.40 -6.15 -13.15
N VAL A 11 -22.96 -5.77 -11.95
CA VAL A 11 -23.68 -4.78 -11.12
C VAL A 11 -23.80 -3.43 -11.85
N ILE A 12 -22.71 -2.92 -12.44
CA ILE A 12 -22.72 -1.66 -13.19
C ILE A 12 -23.65 -1.74 -14.39
N GLN A 13 -23.57 -2.84 -15.16
CA GLN A 13 -24.41 -3.05 -16.35
C GLN A 13 -25.89 -3.13 -15.98
N GLN A 14 -26.24 -3.88 -14.95
CA GLN A 14 -27.64 -4.05 -14.54
C GLN A 14 -28.23 -2.78 -13.90
N SER A 15 -27.40 -1.96 -13.25
CA SER A 15 -27.87 -0.70 -12.65
C SER A 15 -28.18 0.38 -13.69
N GLY A 16 -27.62 0.28 -14.90
CA GLY A 16 -27.73 1.34 -15.93
C GLY A 16 -27.04 2.64 -15.58
N CYS A 17 -26.23 2.67 -14.50
CA CYS A 17 -25.57 3.88 -13.98
C CYS A 17 -24.05 3.82 -14.10
N ALA A 18 -23.42 4.98 -14.28
CA ALA A 18 -21.98 5.10 -14.15
C ALA A 18 -21.58 5.11 -12.65
N PHE A 19 -20.58 4.29 -12.28
CA PHE A 19 -20.14 4.17 -10.90
C PHE A 19 -18.87 4.98 -10.64
N ALA A 20 -18.94 5.86 -9.62
CA ALA A 20 -17.77 6.43 -8.96
C ALA A 20 -17.70 5.86 -7.55
N ALA A 21 -16.62 5.15 -7.21
CA ALA A 21 -16.50 4.44 -5.96
C ALA A 21 -15.11 4.64 -5.32
N PRO A 22 -15.03 4.92 -4.00
CA PRO A 22 -13.81 4.84 -3.22
C PRO A 22 -13.50 3.39 -2.82
N SER A 23 -12.43 3.18 -2.03
CA SER A 23 -12.24 1.95 -1.27
C SER A 23 -13.28 1.84 -0.13
N ALA A 24 -13.74 0.62 0.14
CA ALA A 24 -14.79 0.35 1.12
C ALA A 24 -14.20 0.11 2.53
N ASN A 25 -13.53 1.12 3.09
CA ASN A 25 -12.89 1.09 4.42
C ASN A 25 -13.17 2.39 5.19
N LEU A 26 -12.93 2.37 6.50
CA LEU A 26 -12.88 3.59 7.30
C LEU A 26 -11.69 4.45 6.88
N SER A 27 -11.89 5.78 6.86
CA SER A 27 -10.86 6.72 6.44
C SER A 27 -9.57 6.57 7.26
N GLY A 28 -8.44 6.50 6.57
CA GLY A 28 -7.12 6.33 7.19
C GLY A 28 -6.66 4.88 7.33
N LYS A 29 -7.57 3.91 7.36
CA LYS A 29 -7.22 2.48 7.42
C LYS A 29 -6.66 1.94 6.09
N PRO A 30 -5.91 0.82 6.12
CA PRO A 30 -5.51 0.11 4.91
C PRO A 30 -6.72 -0.28 4.06
N SER A 31 -6.60 -0.16 2.74
CA SER A 31 -7.68 -0.55 1.82
C SER A 31 -8.02 -2.04 1.96
N PRO A 32 -9.32 -2.44 1.90
CA PRO A 32 -9.71 -3.83 1.98
C PRO A 32 -9.34 -4.56 0.69
N THR A 33 -8.95 -5.82 0.81
CA THR A 33 -8.61 -6.68 -0.32
C THR A 33 -9.52 -7.91 -0.45
N ASN A 34 -10.44 -8.07 0.48
CA ASN A 34 -11.47 -9.12 0.50
C ASN A 34 -12.76 -8.63 1.18
N ALA A 35 -13.83 -9.42 1.11
CA ALA A 35 -15.13 -9.05 1.68
C ALA A 35 -15.10 -8.99 3.23
N GLN A 36 -14.28 -9.80 3.88
CA GLN A 36 -14.17 -9.81 5.35
C GLN A 36 -13.58 -8.49 5.87
N ASP A 37 -12.58 -7.93 5.19
CA ASP A 37 -12.02 -6.61 5.54
C ASP A 37 -13.09 -5.52 5.42
N VAL A 38 -13.90 -5.58 4.35
CA VAL A 38 -15.03 -4.64 4.16
C VAL A 38 -16.04 -4.80 5.28
N PHE A 39 -16.42 -6.03 5.63
CA PHE A 39 -17.36 -6.30 6.72
C PHE A 39 -16.84 -5.73 8.03
N THR A 40 -15.58 -5.98 8.37
CA THR A 40 -14.96 -5.49 9.61
C THR A 40 -15.00 -3.96 9.72
N ASP A 41 -14.80 -3.23 8.62
CA ASP A 41 -14.79 -1.78 8.63
C ASP A 41 -16.18 -1.14 8.50
N MET A 42 -17.12 -1.82 7.85
CA MET A 42 -18.37 -1.24 7.38
C MET A 42 -19.63 -1.90 7.96
N ASP A 43 -19.48 -2.83 8.91
CA ASP A 43 -20.62 -3.47 9.58
C ASP A 43 -21.58 -2.41 10.18
N GLY A 44 -22.87 -2.62 9.99
CA GLY A 44 -23.93 -1.69 10.40
C GLY A 44 -23.99 -0.38 9.57
N ARG A 45 -23.10 -0.19 8.57
CA ARG A 45 -23.05 1.02 7.70
C ARG A 45 -23.49 0.75 6.29
N LEU A 46 -23.33 -0.47 5.80
CA LEU A 46 -23.75 -0.91 4.47
C LEU A 46 -24.82 -2.01 4.58
N PRO A 47 -25.89 -1.92 3.80
CA PRO A 47 -26.97 -2.93 3.83
C PRO A 47 -26.57 -4.24 3.12
N LEU A 48 -25.55 -4.20 2.26
CA LEU A 48 -25.15 -5.35 1.44
C LEU A 48 -23.67 -5.25 1.06
N ILE A 49 -22.99 -6.38 1.13
CA ILE A 49 -21.63 -6.59 0.61
C ILE A 49 -21.69 -7.75 -0.37
N LEU A 50 -21.20 -7.54 -1.58
CA LEU A 50 -21.05 -8.61 -2.57
C LEU A 50 -19.61 -9.13 -2.51
N ASP A 51 -19.46 -10.39 -2.10
CA ASP A 51 -18.16 -11.05 -2.08
C ASP A 51 -17.77 -11.51 -3.50
N GLY A 52 -16.73 -10.89 -4.05
CA GLY A 52 -16.14 -11.25 -5.34
C GLY A 52 -14.84 -12.05 -5.20
N GLY A 53 -14.47 -12.44 -3.99
CA GLY A 53 -13.18 -13.05 -3.69
C GLY A 53 -12.07 -12.03 -3.36
N GLU A 54 -10.84 -12.53 -3.24
CA GLU A 54 -9.66 -11.69 -2.96
C GLU A 54 -9.28 -10.86 -4.20
N CYS A 55 -8.73 -9.66 -3.95
CA CYS A 55 -8.18 -8.82 -5.02
C CYS A 55 -6.89 -9.41 -5.59
N ASP A 56 -6.79 -9.49 -6.92
CA ASP A 56 -5.59 -10.04 -7.59
C ASP A 56 -4.35 -9.16 -7.38
N VAL A 57 -4.52 -7.84 -7.38
CA VAL A 57 -3.42 -6.87 -7.31
C VAL A 57 -3.13 -6.39 -5.89
N GLY A 58 -4.13 -6.18 -5.06
CA GLY A 58 -4.00 -5.78 -3.66
C GLY A 58 -3.70 -4.30 -3.41
N VAL A 59 -3.25 -3.52 -4.39
CA VAL A 59 -3.04 -2.07 -4.28
C VAL A 59 -3.96 -1.30 -5.23
N GLU A 60 -4.23 -0.03 -4.92
CA GLU A 60 -5.08 0.81 -5.76
C GLU A 60 -4.42 1.12 -7.09
N SER A 61 -5.26 1.49 -8.07
CA SER A 61 -4.87 1.84 -9.44
C SER A 61 -3.85 2.96 -9.51
N THR A 62 -3.01 2.91 -10.53
CA THR A 62 -2.12 3.99 -10.95
C THR A 62 -2.93 5.24 -11.29
N VAL A 63 -2.42 6.41 -10.91
CA VAL A 63 -3.01 7.71 -11.25
C VAL A 63 -1.97 8.55 -11.98
N VAL A 64 -2.26 8.87 -13.23
CA VAL A 64 -1.42 9.69 -14.09
C VAL A 64 -2.23 10.90 -14.61
N SER A 65 -1.61 12.05 -14.66
CA SER A 65 -2.13 13.23 -15.37
C SER A 65 -1.53 13.28 -16.77
N VAL A 66 -2.39 13.50 -17.74
CA VAL A 66 -1.99 13.79 -19.14
C VAL A 66 -2.30 15.25 -19.51
N VAL A 67 -2.50 16.08 -18.51
CA VAL A 67 -2.74 17.53 -18.64
C VAL A 67 -1.47 18.26 -18.28
N GLY A 68 -0.96 19.07 -19.20
CA GLY A 68 0.31 19.79 -19.06
C GLY A 68 1.27 19.47 -20.20
N GLU A 69 2.52 19.90 -20.08
CA GLU A 69 3.56 19.68 -21.10
C GLU A 69 4.07 18.24 -21.10
N LYS A 70 4.09 17.59 -19.91
CA LYS A 70 4.50 16.19 -19.74
C LYS A 70 3.48 15.43 -18.91
N PRO A 71 3.26 14.14 -19.22
CA PRO A 71 2.51 13.25 -18.33
C PRO A 71 3.18 13.16 -16.97
N THR A 72 2.38 13.16 -15.90
CA THR A 72 2.90 13.12 -14.53
C THR A 72 2.23 12.00 -13.73
N LEU A 73 3.02 11.07 -13.19
CA LEU A 73 2.57 10.03 -12.28
C LEU A 73 2.32 10.62 -10.90
N PHE A 74 1.08 10.54 -10.40
CA PHE A 74 0.70 11.02 -9.07
C PHE A 74 0.58 9.90 -8.03
N ARG A 75 0.28 8.69 -8.46
CA ARG A 75 0.21 7.53 -7.57
C ARG A 75 0.61 6.27 -8.33
N PRO A 76 1.67 5.56 -7.91
CA PRO A 76 2.03 4.28 -8.50
C PRO A 76 1.01 3.19 -8.12
N GLY A 77 0.78 2.26 -9.02
CA GLY A 77 -0.12 1.12 -8.88
C GLY A 77 0.31 -0.02 -9.79
N HIS A 78 -0.63 -0.89 -10.18
CA HIS A 78 -0.34 -2.05 -11.02
C HIS A 78 0.28 -1.72 -12.39
N ILE A 79 -0.22 -0.66 -13.03
CA ILE A 79 0.42 -0.12 -14.23
C ILE A 79 1.64 0.67 -13.76
N THR A 80 2.82 0.21 -14.16
CA THR A 80 4.09 0.78 -13.71
C THR A 80 4.46 2.04 -14.48
N LEU A 81 5.52 2.74 -14.04
CA LEU A 81 6.07 3.90 -14.75
C LEU A 81 6.51 3.49 -16.15
N GLU A 82 7.22 2.37 -16.25
CA GLU A 82 7.75 1.84 -17.51
C GLU A 82 6.64 1.43 -18.49
N ASP A 83 5.51 0.93 -17.97
CA ASP A 83 4.33 0.63 -18.79
C ASP A 83 3.69 1.89 -19.35
N LEU A 84 3.62 2.96 -18.53
CA LEU A 84 3.11 4.26 -18.97
C LEU A 84 4.00 4.88 -20.05
N GLU A 85 5.32 4.92 -19.83
CA GLU A 85 6.29 5.45 -20.80
C GLU A 85 6.25 4.67 -22.11
N ARG A 86 6.16 3.34 -22.03
CA ARG A 86 6.01 2.50 -23.24
C ARG A 86 4.71 2.78 -23.99
N ALA A 87 3.61 2.99 -23.27
CA ALA A 87 2.30 3.25 -23.89
C ALA A 87 2.17 4.64 -24.47
N LEU A 88 2.80 5.64 -23.85
CA LEU A 88 2.75 7.04 -24.27
C LEU A 88 3.83 7.38 -25.30
N GLY A 89 4.94 6.62 -25.33
CA GLY A 89 6.09 6.87 -26.20
C GLY A 89 6.94 8.06 -25.76
N GLU A 90 6.78 8.50 -24.52
CA GLU A 90 7.51 9.63 -23.92
C GLU A 90 7.78 9.42 -22.44
N GLU A 91 8.71 10.19 -21.88
CA GLU A 91 9.06 10.17 -20.45
C GLU A 91 7.88 10.67 -19.60
N VAL A 92 7.61 9.97 -18.50
CA VAL A 92 6.58 10.32 -17.52
C VAL A 92 7.24 10.87 -16.26
N GLU A 93 6.93 12.11 -15.91
CA GLU A 93 7.43 12.71 -14.68
C GLU A 93 6.86 11.99 -13.44
N VAL A 94 7.70 11.74 -12.45
CA VAL A 94 7.28 11.19 -11.16
C VAL A 94 7.04 12.34 -10.19
N SER A 95 5.80 12.50 -9.71
CA SER A 95 5.49 13.53 -8.73
C SER A 95 6.32 13.33 -7.45
N LYS A 96 6.98 14.38 -6.98
CA LYS A 96 7.75 14.37 -5.72
C LYS A 96 6.93 13.85 -4.54
N ALA A 97 5.63 14.10 -4.55
CA ALA A 97 4.71 13.60 -3.55
C ALA A 97 4.65 12.07 -3.43
N ILE A 98 5.17 11.31 -4.38
CA ILE A 98 5.22 9.84 -4.30
C ILE A 98 6.27 9.38 -3.29
N LEU A 99 7.43 10.03 -3.27
CA LEU A 99 8.60 9.62 -2.51
C LEU A 99 8.88 10.51 -1.30
N GLU A 100 8.39 11.75 -1.32
CA GLU A 100 8.70 12.78 -0.33
C GLU A 100 7.45 13.29 0.39
N LYS A 101 7.65 13.77 1.61
CA LYS A 101 6.61 14.46 2.37
C LYS A 101 6.31 15.82 1.73
N LEU A 102 5.05 16.06 1.37
CA LEU A 102 4.64 17.36 0.86
C LEU A 102 4.70 18.44 1.95
N PRO A 103 5.03 19.70 1.59
CA PRO A 103 4.91 20.83 2.50
C PRO A 103 3.47 21.03 3.00
N GLU A 104 3.30 21.66 4.17
CA GLU A 104 1.98 22.06 4.65
C GLU A 104 1.29 23.00 3.65
N GLY A 105 0.00 22.75 3.37
CA GLY A 105 -0.77 23.54 2.42
C GLY A 105 -0.64 23.13 0.95
N ALA A 106 0.19 22.14 0.62
CA ALA A 106 0.31 21.65 -0.75
C ALA A 106 -1.02 21.06 -1.27
N VAL A 107 -1.34 21.38 -2.52
CA VAL A 107 -2.54 20.86 -3.19
C VAL A 107 -2.36 19.37 -3.50
N VAL A 108 -3.25 18.56 -2.95
CA VAL A 108 -3.27 17.11 -3.17
C VAL A 108 -4.00 16.80 -4.47
N ARG A 109 -3.30 16.23 -5.45
CA ARG A 109 -3.82 15.93 -6.80
C ARG A 109 -4.31 14.49 -6.98
N SER A 110 -4.14 13.62 -5.98
CA SER A 110 -4.59 12.23 -6.01
C SER A 110 -5.02 11.76 -4.62
N PRO A 111 -6.05 10.90 -4.50
CA PRO A 111 -6.37 10.22 -3.26
C PRO A 111 -5.17 9.45 -2.70
N GLY A 112 -5.00 9.46 -1.37
CA GLY A 112 -3.86 8.79 -0.71
C GLY A 112 -2.56 9.59 -0.69
N MET A 113 -2.53 10.84 -1.17
CA MET A 113 -1.36 11.73 -1.10
C MET A 113 -1.26 12.53 0.19
N LYS A 114 -2.26 12.49 1.07
CA LYS A 114 -2.20 13.15 2.39
C LYS A 114 -1.22 12.41 3.30
N TYR A 115 -0.71 13.14 4.30
CA TYR A 115 0.13 12.61 5.38
C TYR A 115 -0.56 11.42 6.03
N LYS A 116 0.14 10.51 6.61
CA LYS A 116 -0.35 9.32 7.31
C LYS A 116 -1.65 8.74 6.68
N HIS A 117 -1.49 7.86 5.73
CA HIS A 117 -2.59 7.13 5.07
C HIS A 117 -2.21 5.65 5.07
N TYR A 118 -3.20 4.76 5.09
CA TYR A 118 -2.96 3.30 5.20
C TYR A 118 -2.28 2.88 6.51
N ALA A 119 -2.22 3.78 7.49
CA ALA A 119 -1.46 3.53 8.69
C ALA A 119 -2.18 2.58 9.62
N PRO A 120 -1.52 1.51 10.08
CA PRO A 120 -1.95 0.79 11.26
C PRO A 120 -1.91 1.73 12.47
N LYS A 121 -2.50 1.31 13.59
CA LYS A 121 -2.39 2.02 14.87
C LYS A 121 -0.95 2.05 15.35
N ALA A 122 -0.21 1.00 15.08
CA ALA A 122 1.20 0.85 15.41
C ALA A 122 2.08 1.92 14.76
N ASP A 123 3.17 2.23 15.41
CA ASP A 123 4.19 3.17 14.95
C ASP A 123 5.18 2.47 14.02
N VAL A 124 4.96 2.58 12.71
CA VAL A 124 5.79 1.95 11.69
C VAL A 124 7.03 2.80 11.38
N THR A 125 8.18 2.15 11.28
CA THR A 125 9.44 2.72 10.76
C THR A 125 10.01 1.78 9.70
N LEU A 126 10.29 2.34 8.51
CA LEU A 126 10.95 1.59 7.43
C LEU A 126 12.45 1.54 7.68
N LEU A 127 13.02 0.35 7.61
CA LEU A 127 14.45 0.11 7.69
C LEU A 127 14.97 -0.30 6.31
N ASN A 128 15.78 0.57 5.72
CA ASN A 128 16.38 0.34 4.41
C ASN A 128 17.78 -0.25 4.57
N GLY A 129 17.98 -1.45 4.10
CA GLY A 129 19.24 -2.17 4.20
C GLY A 129 19.08 -3.66 3.92
N THR A 130 20.16 -4.42 4.08
CA THR A 130 20.16 -5.88 3.96
C THR A 130 19.40 -6.54 5.12
N PHE A 131 18.98 -7.80 4.94
CA PHE A 131 18.36 -8.55 6.04
C PHE A 131 19.26 -8.66 7.28
N ALA A 132 20.56 -8.80 7.11
CA ALA A 132 21.51 -8.87 8.23
C ALA A 132 21.52 -7.56 9.05
N GLN A 133 21.51 -6.41 8.38
CA GLN A 133 21.43 -5.09 9.03
C GLN A 133 20.07 -4.91 9.71
N PHE A 134 18.98 -5.27 9.04
CA PHE A 134 17.62 -5.24 9.60
C PHE A 134 17.54 -6.06 10.89
N LYS A 135 17.99 -7.33 10.85
CA LYS A 135 18.01 -8.19 12.04
C LYS A 135 18.84 -7.60 13.16
N ALA A 136 20.05 -7.10 12.86
CA ALA A 136 20.91 -6.49 13.87
C ALA A 136 20.24 -5.27 14.52
N TYR A 137 19.56 -4.43 13.74
CA TYR A 137 18.80 -3.29 14.25
C TYR A 137 17.66 -3.73 15.17
N VAL A 138 16.84 -4.70 14.73
CA VAL A 138 15.74 -5.26 15.53
C VAL A 138 16.26 -5.87 16.85
N ASP A 139 17.34 -6.63 16.78
CA ASP A 139 17.94 -7.26 17.97
C ASP A 139 18.45 -6.21 18.97
N ALA A 140 18.99 -5.08 18.49
CA ALA A 140 19.43 -3.98 19.36
C ALA A 140 18.28 -3.19 20.01
N HIS A 141 17.06 -3.28 19.45
CA HIS A 141 15.87 -2.54 19.91
C HIS A 141 14.78 -3.47 20.50
N LYS A 142 15.13 -4.69 20.89
CA LYS A 142 14.18 -5.67 21.49
C LYS A 142 13.50 -5.17 22.78
N ASN A 143 14.15 -4.24 23.50
CA ASN A 143 13.59 -3.61 24.70
C ASN A 143 12.33 -2.75 24.41
N GLU A 144 12.10 -2.38 23.18
CA GLU A 144 10.89 -1.67 22.72
C GLU A 144 9.72 -2.62 22.44
N ASN A 145 9.91 -3.93 22.57
CA ASN A 145 8.96 -4.99 22.22
C ASN A 145 8.39 -4.82 20.81
N PRO A 146 9.25 -4.69 19.78
CA PRO A 146 8.78 -4.43 18.43
C PRO A 146 8.13 -5.65 17.80
N SER A 147 7.21 -5.41 16.85
CA SER A 147 6.83 -6.37 15.82
C SER A 147 7.57 -6.04 14.51
N CYS A 148 7.66 -7.01 13.61
CA CYS A 148 8.28 -6.80 12.31
C CYS A 148 7.31 -7.02 11.16
N LEU A 149 7.43 -6.18 10.13
CA LEU A 149 6.86 -6.39 8.81
C LEU A 149 8.02 -6.74 7.85
N CYS A 150 8.11 -8.00 7.43
CA CYS A 150 9.28 -8.54 6.76
C CYS A 150 8.94 -9.29 5.46
N PHE A 151 9.96 -9.68 4.71
CA PHE A 151 9.75 -10.49 3.53
C PHE A 151 9.52 -11.97 3.88
N THR A 152 8.90 -12.69 2.96
CA THR A 152 8.58 -14.11 3.11
C THR A 152 9.83 -14.93 3.41
N GLY A 153 9.77 -15.70 4.49
CA GLY A 153 10.87 -16.57 4.96
C GLY A 153 11.89 -15.87 5.88
N GLU A 154 11.72 -14.57 6.16
CA GLU A 154 12.56 -13.86 7.14
C GLU A 154 12.04 -14.02 8.57
N SER A 155 10.73 -14.20 8.76
CA SER A 155 10.08 -14.32 10.08
C SER A 155 10.68 -15.43 10.94
N ALA A 156 11.01 -16.56 10.34
CA ALA A 156 11.64 -17.70 11.05
C ALA A 156 13.05 -17.41 11.60
N LYS A 157 13.66 -16.28 11.21
CA LYS A 157 15.01 -15.87 11.62
C LYS A 157 15.01 -14.69 12.61
N LEU A 158 13.82 -14.22 13.00
CA LEU A 158 13.60 -13.11 13.91
C LEU A 158 12.96 -13.63 15.21
N ASP A 159 13.42 -13.15 16.36
CA ASP A 159 12.91 -13.56 17.69
C ASP A 159 11.86 -12.56 18.23
N VAL A 160 11.06 -11.98 17.33
CA VAL A 160 9.99 -11.03 17.62
C VAL A 160 8.76 -11.38 16.79
N PRO A 161 7.55 -10.95 17.17
CA PRO A 161 6.35 -11.14 16.35
C PRO A 161 6.55 -10.57 14.95
N CYS A 162 6.18 -11.32 13.91
CA CYS A 162 6.39 -10.92 12.53
C CYS A 162 5.13 -11.11 11.69
N VAL A 163 4.94 -10.22 10.73
CA VAL A 163 3.99 -10.36 9.63
C VAL A 163 4.78 -10.29 8.32
N GLU A 164 4.56 -11.26 7.44
CA GLU A 164 5.19 -11.28 6.12
C GLU A 164 4.30 -10.59 5.09
N TYR A 165 4.92 -9.81 4.17
CA TYR A 165 4.17 -9.07 3.15
C TYR A 165 4.59 -9.39 1.71
N GLY A 166 5.16 -10.56 1.48
CA GLY A 166 5.57 -11.05 0.17
C GLY A 166 7.08 -11.24 0.05
N ARG A 167 7.49 -11.85 -1.06
CA ARG A 167 8.88 -12.21 -1.32
C ARG A 167 9.73 -10.99 -1.65
N GLU A 168 10.98 -10.97 -1.16
CA GLU A 168 11.96 -9.95 -1.52
C GLU A 168 12.15 -9.89 -3.04
N GLY A 169 12.11 -8.70 -3.64
CA GLY A 169 12.27 -8.50 -5.09
C GLY A 169 11.04 -8.86 -5.94
N ASP A 170 9.96 -9.39 -5.35
CA ASP A 170 8.73 -9.71 -6.07
C ASP A 170 7.64 -8.66 -5.75
N GLY A 171 7.65 -7.58 -6.52
CA GLY A 171 6.70 -6.48 -6.33
C GLY A 171 5.24 -6.89 -6.51
N ALA A 172 4.94 -7.93 -7.31
CA ALA A 172 3.57 -8.42 -7.50
C ALA A 172 3.07 -9.15 -6.25
N ASP A 173 3.89 -10.02 -5.70
CA ASP A 173 3.59 -10.73 -4.46
C ASP A 173 3.44 -9.75 -3.29
N GLN A 174 4.34 -8.78 -3.18
CA GLN A 174 4.29 -7.72 -2.17
C GLN A 174 3.02 -6.86 -2.30
N ALA A 175 2.68 -6.42 -3.51
CA ALA A 175 1.49 -5.61 -3.77
C ALA A 175 0.20 -6.34 -3.40
N LYS A 176 0.15 -7.65 -3.63
CA LYS A 176 -1.00 -8.50 -3.28
C LYS A 176 -1.23 -8.56 -1.77
N HIS A 177 -0.16 -8.59 -0.97
CA HIS A 177 -0.24 -8.88 0.46
C HIS A 177 -0.16 -7.65 1.36
N ILE A 178 0.38 -6.51 0.90
CA ILE A 178 0.73 -5.38 1.77
C ILE A 178 -0.40 -4.86 2.64
N PHE A 179 -1.61 -4.68 2.12
CA PHE A 179 -2.72 -4.16 2.91
C PHE A 179 -3.24 -5.17 3.93
N ARG A 180 -3.29 -6.45 3.57
CA ARG A 180 -3.62 -7.52 4.52
C ARG A 180 -2.61 -7.58 5.66
N SER A 181 -1.33 -7.46 5.34
CA SER A 181 -0.26 -7.48 6.33
C SER A 181 -0.30 -6.26 7.25
N LEU A 182 -0.60 -5.07 6.73
CA LEU A 182 -0.82 -3.87 7.54
C LEU A 182 -2.04 -4.00 8.47
N ARG A 183 -3.12 -4.69 8.03
CA ARG A 183 -4.28 -4.99 8.89
C ARG A 183 -3.93 -6.01 9.98
N ALA A 184 -3.15 -7.05 9.65
CA ALA A 184 -2.70 -8.03 10.61
C ALA A 184 -1.82 -7.42 11.72
N LEU A 185 -1.07 -6.36 11.43
CA LEU A 185 -0.35 -5.61 12.45
C LEU A 185 -1.29 -4.92 13.44
N ASP A 186 -2.44 -4.39 12.98
CA ASP A 186 -3.45 -3.79 13.86
C ASP A 186 -4.03 -4.80 14.87
N GLU A 187 -4.09 -6.08 14.50
CA GLU A 187 -4.56 -7.16 15.37
C GLU A 187 -3.53 -7.51 16.44
N GLN A 188 -2.24 -7.23 16.21
CA GLN A 188 -1.17 -7.45 17.17
C GLN A 188 -1.06 -6.33 18.23
N GLY A 189 -1.68 -5.17 18.00
CA GLY A 189 -1.77 -4.06 18.96
C GLY A 189 -1.05 -2.78 18.52
N ASP A 190 -0.97 -1.82 19.44
CA ASP A 190 -0.48 -0.45 19.20
C ASP A 190 1.02 -0.32 19.57
N GLY A 191 1.87 -1.14 19.00
CA GLY A 191 3.31 -1.17 19.32
C GLY A 191 4.19 -0.47 18.28
N VAL A 192 5.50 -0.64 18.47
CA VAL A 192 6.53 -0.27 17.48
C VAL A 192 6.60 -1.35 16.42
N VAL A 193 6.66 -0.95 15.16
CA VAL A 193 6.83 -1.86 14.02
C VAL A 193 8.03 -1.44 13.18
N TYR A 194 8.97 -2.37 13.02
CA TYR A 194 10.06 -2.22 12.07
C TYR A 194 9.74 -2.97 10.79
N ALA A 195 9.74 -2.25 9.67
CA ALA A 195 9.36 -2.79 8.37
C ALA A 195 10.55 -2.84 7.42
N ARG A 196 10.74 -3.98 6.75
CA ARG A 196 11.67 -4.09 5.62
C ARG A 196 11.26 -3.13 4.51
N CYS A 197 12.22 -2.39 3.96
CA CYS A 197 11.98 -1.46 2.86
C CYS A 197 11.97 -2.22 1.53
N PRO A 198 10.90 -2.14 0.71
CA PRO A 198 10.89 -2.71 -0.64
C PRO A 198 11.72 -1.86 -1.61
N GLN A 199 11.97 -2.40 -2.80
CA GLN A 199 12.55 -1.64 -3.91
C GLN A 199 11.65 -0.48 -4.33
N LYS A 200 12.24 0.53 -5.00
CA LYS A 200 11.55 1.78 -5.38
C LYS A 200 11.29 1.87 -6.89
N ASP A 201 11.22 0.73 -7.55
CA ASP A 201 11.03 0.59 -9.00
C ASP A 201 9.89 -0.37 -9.33
N GLY A 202 9.48 -0.39 -10.57
CA GLY A 202 8.41 -1.24 -11.07
C GLY A 202 7.17 -1.22 -10.16
N LEU A 203 6.59 -2.38 -9.92
CA LEU A 203 5.43 -2.52 -9.01
C LEU A 203 5.81 -2.36 -7.53
N SER A 204 7.06 -2.62 -7.15
CA SER A 204 7.55 -2.38 -5.78
C SER A 204 7.48 -0.90 -5.38
N MET A 205 7.56 0.04 -6.35
CA MET A 205 7.31 1.48 -6.10
C MET A 205 5.92 1.71 -5.52
N ALA A 206 4.91 0.98 -5.96
CA ALA A 206 3.55 1.09 -5.39
C ALA A 206 3.50 0.62 -3.94
N VAL A 207 4.19 -0.49 -3.62
CA VAL A 207 4.31 -1.00 -2.25
C VAL A 207 5.06 -0.01 -1.37
N TYR A 208 6.21 0.48 -1.83
CA TYR A 208 6.99 1.50 -1.13
C TYR A 208 6.15 2.75 -0.81
N ASN A 209 5.39 3.24 -1.79
CA ASN A 209 4.53 4.41 -1.61
C ASN A 209 3.46 4.20 -0.52
N ARG A 210 2.91 2.99 -0.34
CA ARG A 210 1.95 2.67 0.73
C ARG A 210 2.65 2.58 2.08
N LEU A 211 3.79 1.91 2.14
CA LEU A 211 4.56 1.73 3.36
C LEU A 211 5.13 3.04 3.90
N ILE A 212 5.71 3.89 3.05
CA ILE A 212 6.26 5.16 3.52
C ILE A 212 5.19 6.08 4.10
N ARG A 213 3.94 5.99 3.58
CA ARG A 213 2.80 6.73 4.13
C ARG A 213 2.28 6.13 5.43
N ALA A 214 2.24 4.80 5.52
CA ALA A 214 1.94 4.10 6.77
C ALA A 214 2.96 4.47 7.85
N ALA A 215 4.23 4.60 7.49
CA ALA A 215 5.33 5.01 8.34
C ALA A 215 5.42 6.55 8.59
N ALA A 216 4.47 7.34 8.07
CA ALA A 216 4.53 8.81 8.15
C ALA A 216 5.89 9.39 7.69
N PHE A 217 6.50 8.78 6.66
CA PHE A 217 7.81 9.10 6.09
C PHE A 217 9.01 8.84 7.01
N ARG A 218 8.85 8.00 8.04
CA ARG A 218 9.99 7.56 8.87
C ARG A 218 10.76 6.46 8.17
N VAL A 219 11.95 6.76 7.71
CA VAL A 219 12.88 5.83 7.07
C VAL A 219 14.25 5.96 7.74
N ILE A 220 14.87 4.83 8.02
CA ILE A 220 16.25 4.74 8.53
C ILE A 220 17.05 3.91 7.53
N ASP A 221 18.13 4.48 7.02
CA ASP A 221 19.13 3.77 6.22
C ASP A 221 20.13 3.11 7.18
N LEU A 222 20.31 1.78 7.05
CA LEU A 222 21.10 0.93 7.94
C LEU A 222 22.53 0.71 7.45
#